data_c11376cafaf1e5550d6d6f9a36676a8a
#
_entry.id   c11376cafaf1e5550d6d6f9a36676a8a
#
_cell.length_a   1.000
_cell.length_b   1.000
_cell.length_c   1.000
_cell.angle_alpha   90.00
_cell.angle_beta   90.00
_cell.angle_gamma   90.00
#
_symmetry.space_group_name_H-M   'P 1'
#
loop_
_entity.id
_entity.type
_entity.pdbx_description
1 polymer ?
#
loop_
_entity_poly.entity_id
_entity_poly.type
_entity_poly.pdbx_seq_one_letter_code
_entity_poly.pdbx_strand_id
1 'polypeptide(L)'
;MTEPTRQFDIGTLGGTRPPEQEAERRPVAWTRGADVGMLLLRLGVGGIFVAHGLQKVFGMWGGLGIGETSAILEGLGFAQAPALAWALGFGELILGAMLVLGLFTPLAAAGLLAVEICAVVVEWGTPFFAADSPNALEFDVALGAGVLALLFVGAGRISLDSGRTWQRRPVPWAVLFLVLGVAVAVGVLLGLR
;
A
#
# COMPACT_ATOMS: atom_id res chain seq x y z
N MET A 1 18.24 84.99 -21.58
CA MET A 1 18.59 83.57 -21.53
C MET A 1 17.93 83.02 -20.29
N THR A 2 16.78 82.39 -20.45
CA THR A 2 16.02 81.79 -19.36
C THR A 2 16.21 80.28 -19.45
N GLU A 3 16.84 79.72 -18.43
CA GLU A 3 17.11 78.29 -18.29
C GLU A 3 15.79 77.56 -18.01
N PRO A 4 15.46 76.44 -18.71
CA PRO A 4 14.24 75.72 -18.45
C PRO A 4 14.38 74.88 -17.15
N THR A 5 13.53 75.20 -16.19
CA THR A 5 13.37 74.42 -14.96
C THR A 5 12.99 72.97 -15.29
N ARG A 6 13.89 72.06 -15.00
CA ARG A 6 13.57 70.59 -15.06
C ARG A 6 12.50 70.31 -14.04
N GLN A 7 11.30 70.07 -14.50
CA GLN A 7 10.26 69.46 -13.70
C GLN A 7 10.66 68.02 -13.37
N PHE A 8 10.98 67.78 -12.10
CA PHE A 8 11.14 66.42 -11.60
C PHE A 8 9.76 65.77 -11.54
N ASP A 9 9.54 64.81 -12.41
CA ASP A 9 8.32 63.97 -12.39
C ASP A 9 8.42 62.98 -11.25
N ILE A 10 7.75 63.28 -10.13
CA ILE A 10 7.68 62.41 -8.92
C ILE A 10 6.84 61.14 -9.18
N GLY A 11 6.12 61.09 -10.31
CA GLY A 11 5.28 59.92 -10.69
C GLY A 11 6.08 58.65 -10.99
N THR A 12 7.37 58.77 -11.27
CA THR A 12 8.23 57.61 -11.56
C THR A 12 8.91 57.00 -10.33
N LEU A 13 8.73 57.58 -9.13
CA LEU A 13 9.27 57.04 -7.89
C LEU A 13 8.31 56.01 -7.20
N GLY A 14 7.08 55.92 -7.68
CA GLY A 14 6.18 54.87 -7.35
C GLY A 14 6.46 53.64 -8.19
N GLY A 15 7.61 53.01 -8.03
CA GLY A 15 7.84 51.70 -8.58
C GLY A 15 6.75 50.77 -8.07
N THR A 16 5.72 50.51 -8.89
CA THR A 16 4.88 49.35 -8.71
C THR A 16 5.82 48.15 -8.67
N ARG A 17 6.10 47.66 -7.47
CA ARG A 17 6.70 46.31 -7.37
C ARG A 17 5.95 45.47 -8.37
N PRO A 18 6.65 44.80 -9.31
CA PRO A 18 5.99 43.78 -10.12
C PRO A 18 5.20 42.95 -9.14
N PRO A 19 3.92 42.57 -9.41
CA PRO A 19 3.21 41.68 -8.56
C PRO A 19 4.18 40.56 -8.24
N GLU A 20 4.50 40.38 -6.93
CA GLU A 20 5.26 39.22 -6.50
C GLU A 20 4.51 38.08 -7.19
N GLN A 21 5.12 37.51 -8.23
CA GLN A 21 4.64 36.30 -8.83
C GLN A 21 4.62 35.35 -7.65
N GLU A 22 3.43 35.17 -7.04
CA GLU A 22 3.19 34.06 -6.12
C GLU A 22 3.83 32.89 -6.85
N ALA A 23 4.94 32.40 -6.28
CA ALA A 23 5.68 31.30 -6.86
C ALA A 23 4.64 30.21 -7.01
N GLU A 24 4.05 30.10 -8.21
CA GLU A 24 3.04 29.13 -8.54
C GLU A 24 3.61 27.82 -8.02
N ARG A 25 3.03 27.30 -6.93
CA ARG A 25 3.45 26.02 -6.35
C ARG A 25 3.20 25.00 -7.44
N ARG A 26 4.22 24.79 -8.27
CA ARG A 26 4.14 23.79 -9.32
C ARG A 26 3.82 22.48 -8.64
N PRO A 27 2.74 21.81 -9.03
CA PRO A 27 2.43 20.51 -8.48
C PRO A 27 3.67 19.61 -8.61
N VAL A 28 4.02 18.89 -7.55
CA VAL A 28 5.17 17.98 -7.55
C VAL A 28 4.96 16.98 -8.69
N ALA A 29 5.78 17.09 -9.72
CA ALA A 29 5.66 16.22 -10.88
C ALA A 29 6.09 14.80 -10.50
N TRP A 30 5.32 13.82 -10.93
CA TRP A 30 5.68 12.41 -10.81
C TRP A 30 6.98 12.13 -11.58
N THR A 31 8.00 11.64 -10.89
CA THR A 31 9.34 11.47 -11.43
C THR A 31 9.64 10.01 -11.77
N ARG A 32 10.68 9.77 -12.60
CA ARG A 32 11.20 8.40 -12.84
C ARG A 32 11.67 7.73 -11.56
N GLY A 33 12.20 8.50 -10.60
CA GLY A 33 12.58 7.99 -9.28
C GLY A 33 11.37 7.44 -8.51
N ALA A 34 10.21 8.09 -8.59
CA ALA A 34 8.97 7.58 -8.01
C ALA A 34 8.55 6.26 -8.65
N ASP A 35 8.66 6.12 -9.99
CA ASP A 35 8.35 4.86 -10.68
C ASP A 35 9.24 3.71 -10.22
N VAL A 36 10.55 3.95 -10.09
CA VAL A 36 11.50 2.94 -9.58
C VAL A 36 11.23 2.61 -8.12
N GLY A 37 10.99 3.61 -7.27
CA GLY A 37 10.63 3.41 -5.86
C GLY A 37 9.38 2.55 -5.70
N MET A 38 8.33 2.81 -6.50
CA MET A 38 7.11 2.00 -6.48
C MET A 38 7.34 0.57 -6.99
N LEU A 39 8.17 0.39 -8.02
CA LEU A 39 8.56 -0.95 -8.47
C LEU A 39 9.27 -1.71 -7.36
N LEU A 40 10.27 -1.12 -6.71
CA LEU A 40 11.02 -1.76 -5.62
C LEU A 40 10.10 -2.11 -4.43
N LEU A 41 9.20 -1.20 -4.06
CA LEU A 41 8.23 -1.46 -2.99
C LEU A 41 7.32 -2.64 -3.32
N ARG A 42 6.80 -2.73 -4.56
CA ARG A 42 5.99 -3.85 -5.02
C ARG A 42 6.75 -5.17 -5.05
N LEU A 43 8.00 -5.14 -5.51
CA LEU A 43 8.86 -6.34 -5.53
C LEU A 43 9.16 -6.82 -4.11
N GLY A 44 9.44 -5.90 -3.17
CA GLY A 44 9.69 -6.25 -1.78
C GLY A 44 8.43 -6.79 -1.10
N VAL A 45 7.39 -5.98 -1.00
CA VAL A 45 6.15 -6.35 -0.30
C VAL A 45 5.46 -7.53 -0.98
N GLY A 46 5.23 -7.45 -2.30
CA GLY A 46 4.57 -8.52 -3.06
C GLY A 46 5.39 -9.82 -3.07
N GLY A 47 6.72 -9.72 -3.14
CA GLY A 47 7.62 -10.87 -3.08
C GLY A 47 7.55 -11.61 -1.73
N ILE A 48 7.43 -10.88 -0.62
CA ILE A 48 7.22 -11.48 0.71
C ILE A 48 5.91 -12.26 0.74
N PHE A 49 4.80 -11.69 0.28
CA PHE A 49 3.52 -12.42 0.23
C PHE A 49 3.56 -13.64 -0.68
N VAL A 50 4.22 -13.55 -1.84
CA VAL A 50 4.45 -14.72 -2.71
C VAL A 50 5.20 -15.82 -1.94
N ALA A 51 6.27 -15.45 -1.23
CA ALA A 51 7.04 -16.41 -0.44
C ALA A 51 6.17 -17.03 0.69
N HIS A 52 5.39 -16.23 1.42
CA HIS A 52 4.47 -16.71 2.45
C HIS A 52 3.40 -17.63 1.88
N GLY A 53 2.84 -17.31 0.72
CA GLY A 53 1.88 -18.20 0.03
C GLY A 53 2.51 -19.53 -0.37
N LEU A 54 3.76 -19.51 -0.90
CA LEU A 54 4.50 -20.71 -1.24
C LEU A 54 4.85 -21.56 0.00
N GLN A 55 5.19 -20.93 1.12
CA GLN A 55 5.41 -21.60 2.39
C GLN A 55 4.15 -22.27 2.92
N LYS A 56 3.00 -21.59 2.85
CA LYS A 56 1.72 -22.12 3.35
C LYS A 56 1.15 -23.23 2.45
N VAL A 57 1.25 -23.07 1.12
CA VAL A 57 0.66 -24.05 0.19
C VAL A 57 1.57 -25.26 -0.01
N PHE A 58 2.87 -25.04 -0.22
CA PHE A 58 3.80 -26.08 -0.66
C PHE A 58 4.86 -26.44 0.38
N GLY A 59 4.88 -25.76 1.54
CA GLY A 59 5.90 -26.01 2.58
C GLY A 59 7.31 -25.63 2.15
N MET A 60 7.47 -24.74 1.14
CA MET A 60 8.79 -24.35 0.64
C MET A 60 9.64 -23.67 1.73
N TRP A 61 10.96 -23.85 1.65
CA TRP A 61 11.95 -23.27 2.59
C TRP A 61 11.66 -23.53 4.08
N GLY A 62 11.10 -24.70 4.40
CA GLY A 62 10.74 -25.06 5.77
C GLY A 62 9.45 -24.41 6.27
N GLY A 63 8.61 -23.94 5.36
CA GLY A 63 7.29 -23.42 5.69
C GLY A 63 6.33 -24.53 6.16
N LEU A 64 5.25 -24.11 6.81
CA LEU A 64 4.29 -24.99 7.49
C LEU A 64 3.56 -25.97 6.57
N GLY A 65 3.36 -25.59 5.31
CA GLY A 65 2.46 -26.34 4.43
C GLY A 65 1.00 -26.18 4.83
N ILE A 66 0.11 -26.69 3.99
CA ILE A 66 -1.34 -26.46 4.15
C ILE A 66 -1.93 -27.14 5.40
N GLY A 67 -1.41 -28.33 5.75
CA GLY A 67 -1.93 -29.09 6.90
C GLY A 67 -1.66 -28.37 8.23
N GLU A 68 -0.44 -27.92 8.45
CA GLU A 68 -0.08 -27.21 9.68
C GLU A 68 -0.70 -25.81 9.72
N THR A 69 -0.77 -25.09 8.57
CA THR A 69 -1.51 -23.83 8.47
C THR A 69 -2.98 -24.01 8.88
N SER A 70 -3.63 -25.11 8.45
CA SER A 70 -5.00 -25.45 8.85
C SER A 70 -5.11 -25.70 10.35
N ALA A 71 -4.18 -26.48 10.93
CA ALA A 71 -4.18 -26.76 12.37
C ALA A 71 -4.01 -25.51 13.22
N ILE A 72 -3.17 -24.57 12.79
CA ILE A 72 -3.01 -23.27 13.47
C ILE A 72 -4.32 -22.47 13.41
N LEU A 73 -4.97 -22.37 12.26
CA LEU A 73 -6.24 -21.65 12.13
C LEU A 73 -7.33 -22.28 13.00
N GLU A 74 -7.38 -23.62 13.09
CA GLU A 74 -8.29 -24.32 13.98
C GLU A 74 -7.99 -23.98 15.45
N GLY A 75 -6.72 -24.00 15.85
CA GLY A 75 -6.28 -23.61 17.20
C GLY A 75 -6.62 -22.16 17.56
N LEU A 76 -6.69 -21.26 16.57
CA LEU A 76 -7.11 -19.87 16.71
C LEU A 76 -8.65 -19.70 16.74
N GLY A 77 -9.42 -20.80 16.61
CA GLY A 77 -10.87 -20.80 16.71
C GLY A 77 -11.60 -20.56 15.39
N PHE A 78 -10.91 -20.62 14.25
CA PHE A 78 -11.57 -20.44 12.96
C PHE A 78 -12.37 -21.69 12.55
N ALA A 79 -13.65 -21.50 12.24
CA ALA A 79 -14.46 -22.51 11.59
C ALA A 79 -13.96 -22.75 10.15
N GLN A 80 -14.07 -23.98 9.66
CA GLN A 80 -13.62 -24.36 8.32
C GLN A 80 -12.13 -24.08 8.03
N ALA A 81 -11.29 -24.24 9.04
CA ALA A 81 -9.86 -24.00 8.97
C ALA A 81 -9.16 -24.59 7.71
N PRO A 82 -9.49 -25.82 7.21
CA PRO A 82 -8.89 -26.32 5.98
C PRO A 82 -9.20 -25.44 4.75
N ALA A 83 -10.43 -24.96 4.59
CA ALA A 83 -10.80 -24.11 3.47
C ALA A 83 -10.15 -22.73 3.59
N LEU A 84 -10.08 -22.19 4.81
CA LEU A 84 -9.39 -20.92 5.08
C LEU A 84 -7.88 -21.01 4.85
N ALA A 85 -7.23 -22.13 5.19
CA ALA A 85 -5.81 -22.34 4.93
C ALA A 85 -5.50 -22.27 3.43
N TRP A 86 -6.32 -22.92 2.60
CA TRP A 86 -6.20 -22.83 1.14
C TRP A 86 -6.46 -21.42 0.62
N ALA A 87 -7.51 -20.75 1.12
CA ALA A 87 -7.85 -19.38 0.73
C ALA A 87 -6.74 -18.40 1.11
N LEU A 88 -6.17 -18.54 2.31
CA LEU A 88 -5.05 -17.73 2.79
C LEU A 88 -3.80 -17.96 1.94
N GLY A 89 -3.35 -19.19 1.79
CA GLY A 89 -2.13 -19.53 1.08
C GLY A 89 -2.17 -19.12 -0.40
N PHE A 90 -3.25 -19.49 -1.12
CA PHE A 90 -3.42 -19.03 -2.51
C PHE A 90 -3.73 -17.56 -2.62
N GLY A 91 -4.44 -16.97 -1.66
CA GLY A 91 -4.69 -15.54 -1.60
C GLY A 91 -3.38 -14.75 -1.56
N GLU A 92 -2.48 -15.07 -0.62
CA GLU A 92 -1.17 -14.44 -0.53
C GLU A 92 -0.34 -14.65 -1.81
N LEU A 93 -0.32 -15.87 -2.34
CA LEU A 93 0.46 -16.19 -3.53
C LEU A 93 -0.03 -15.42 -4.76
N ILE A 94 -1.33 -15.45 -5.03
CA ILE A 94 -1.92 -14.83 -6.23
C ILE A 94 -1.91 -13.31 -6.11
N LEU A 95 -2.39 -12.77 -4.99
CA LEU A 95 -2.44 -11.32 -4.79
C LEU A 95 -1.05 -10.72 -4.66
N GLY A 96 -0.10 -11.43 -4.04
CA GLY A 96 1.31 -11.05 -4.00
C GLY A 96 1.92 -10.99 -5.40
N ALA A 97 1.69 -12.00 -6.23
CA ALA A 97 2.14 -12.03 -7.63
C ALA A 97 1.50 -10.89 -8.46
N MET A 98 0.21 -10.63 -8.27
CA MET A 98 -0.47 -9.49 -8.91
C MET A 98 0.17 -8.17 -8.50
N LEU A 99 0.52 -8.01 -7.21
CA LEU A 99 1.18 -6.81 -6.70
C LEU A 99 2.58 -6.65 -7.30
N VAL A 100 3.38 -7.70 -7.37
CA VAL A 100 4.70 -7.71 -8.04
C VAL A 100 4.59 -7.23 -9.48
N LEU A 101 3.65 -7.77 -10.25
CA LEU A 101 3.41 -7.41 -11.65
C LEU A 101 2.78 -6.02 -11.80
N GLY A 102 2.18 -5.47 -10.74
CA GLY A 102 1.35 -4.27 -10.80
C GLY A 102 0.11 -4.51 -11.66
N LEU A 103 -0.60 -5.60 -11.40
CA LEU A 103 -1.82 -6.02 -12.07
C LEU A 103 -3.00 -5.94 -11.10
N PHE A 104 -4.05 -5.21 -11.46
CA PHE A 104 -5.19 -4.96 -10.57
C PHE A 104 -4.75 -4.55 -9.16
N THR A 105 -3.79 -3.64 -9.08
CA THR A 105 -3.12 -3.25 -7.83
C THR A 105 -4.08 -2.88 -6.70
N PRO A 106 -5.19 -2.13 -6.91
CA PRO A 106 -6.11 -1.83 -5.81
C PRO A 106 -6.78 -3.08 -5.23
N LEU A 107 -7.14 -4.06 -6.06
CA LEU A 107 -7.71 -5.33 -5.61
C LEU A 107 -6.67 -6.16 -4.85
N ALA A 108 -5.48 -6.30 -5.44
CA ALA A 108 -4.40 -7.07 -4.83
C ALA A 108 -3.99 -6.49 -3.46
N ALA A 109 -3.79 -5.18 -3.40
CA ALA A 109 -3.45 -4.50 -2.17
C ALA A 109 -4.56 -4.62 -1.11
N ALA A 110 -5.83 -4.45 -1.47
CA ALA A 110 -6.93 -4.56 -0.53
C ALA A 110 -7.11 -5.99 0.03
N GLY A 111 -6.92 -7.02 -0.81
CA GLY A 111 -6.97 -8.40 -0.37
C GLY A 111 -5.84 -8.75 0.58
N LEU A 112 -4.60 -8.33 0.28
CA LEU A 112 -3.45 -8.51 1.18
C LEU A 112 -3.61 -7.70 2.47
N LEU A 113 -4.17 -6.49 2.40
CA LEU A 113 -4.48 -5.71 3.61
C LEU A 113 -5.51 -6.41 4.50
N ALA A 114 -6.50 -7.10 3.91
CA ALA A 114 -7.45 -7.90 4.69
C ALA A 114 -6.75 -9.04 5.44
N VAL A 115 -5.75 -9.68 4.82
CA VAL A 115 -4.91 -10.69 5.49
C VAL A 115 -4.16 -10.09 6.68
N GLU A 116 -3.49 -8.94 6.47
CA GLU A 116 -2.73 -8.27 7.54
C GLU A 116 -3.63 -7.79 8.69
N ILE A 117 -4.83 -7.27 8.38
CA ILE A 117 -5.81 -6.91 9.43
C ILE A 117 -6.19 -8.15 10.25
N CYS A 118 -6.45 -9.29 9.61
CA CYS A 118 -6.74 -10.52 10.32
C CYS A 118 -5.55 -10.98 11.16
N ALA A 119 -4.32 -10.94 10.64
CA ALA A 119 -3.11 -11.31 11.37
C ALA A 119 -2.94 -10.45 12.62
N VAL A 120 -2.95 -9.12 12.48
CA VAL A 120 -2.84 -8.17 13.60
C VAL A 120 -3.92 -8.39 14.66
N VAL A 121 -5.17 -8.66 14.27
CA VAL A 121 -6.27 -8.91 15.23
C VAL A 121 -6.10 -10.23 15.94
N VAL A 122 -5.64 -11.27 15.27
CA VAL A 122 -5.44 -12.59 15.84
C VAL A 122 -4.25 -12.60 16.81
N GLU A 123 -3.20 -11.88 16.47
CA GLU A 123 -2.00 -11.76 17.31
C GLU A 123 -2.09 -10.60 18.31
N TRP A 124 -3.25 -9.94 18.43
CA TRP A 124 -3.43 -8.83 19.37
C TRP A 124 -3.16 -9.26 20.82
N GLY A 125 -2.26 -8.55 21.47
CA GLY A 125 -1.80 -8.88 22.83
C GLY A 125 -0.42 -9.52 22.88
N THR A 126 0.18 -9.88 21.74
CA THR A 126 1.59 -10.24 21.66
C THR A 126 2.46 -8.97 21.75
N PRO A 127 3.74 -9.08 22.16
CA PRO A 127 4.64 -7.93 22.17
C PRO A 127 4.75 -7.29 20.78
N PHE A 128 4.68 -5.97 20.72
CA PHE A 128 4.82 -5.26 19.44
C PHE A 128 6.23 -5.42 18.86
N PHE A 129 7.24 -5.25 19.70
CA PHE A 129 8.64 -5.51 19.36
C PHE A 129 9.09 -6.77 20.09
N ALA A 130 9.52 -7.74 19.35
CA ALA A 130 9.95 -9.00 19.94
C ALA A 130 11.39 -9.28 19.56
N ALA A 131 12.32 -8.80 20.37
CA ALA A 131 13.72 -9.22 20.26
C ALA A 131 13.89 -10.74 20.44
N ASP A 132 12.95 -11.39 21.15
CA ASP A 132 13.04 -12.79 21.54
C ASP A 132 11.78 -13.63 21.19
N SER A 133 10.83 -13.09 20.39
CA SER A 133 9.62 -13.81 20.00
C SER A 133 9.53 -13.93 18.47
N PRO A 134 9.29 -15.12 17.93
CA PRO A 134 9.11 -15.31 16.49
C PRO A 134 7.86 -14.63 15.91
N ASN A 135 6.92 -14.22 16.76
CA ASN A 135 5.64 -13.60 16.38
C ASN A 135 5.60 -12.17 16.89
N ALA A 136 6.21 -11.25 16.17
CA ALA A 136 6.16 -9.82 16.46
C ALA A 136 5.19 -9.11 15.54
N LEU A 137 4.23 -8.39 16.12
CA LEU A 137 3.26 -7.55 15.39
C LEU A 137 3.91 -6.52 14.47
N GLU A 138 5.14 -6.12 14.75
CA GLU A 138 5.88 -5.13 13.96
C GLU A 138 5.98 -5.50 12.49
N PHE A 139 6.12 -6.79 12.18
CA PHE A 139 6.25 -7.26 10.80
C PHE A 139 4.93 -7.13 10.03
N ASP A 140 3.82 -7.58 10.63
CA ASP A 140 2.50 -7.50 10.02
C ASP A 140 2.06 -6.03 9.84
N VAL A 141 2.33 -5.20 10.85
CA VAL A 141 2.06 -3.75 10.76
C VAL A 141 2.90 -3.11 9.66
N ALA A 142 4.18 -3.47 9.52
CA ALA A 142 5.05 -2.92 8.47
C ALA A 142 4.59 -3.36 7.07
N LEU A 143 4.22 -4.64 6.89
CA LEU A 143 3.67 -5.14 5.63
C LEU A 143 2.33 -4.49 5.32
N GLY A 144 1.43 -4.41 6.30
CA GLY A 144 0.14 -3.74 6.17
C GLY A 144 0.28 -2.27 5.77
N ALA A 145 1.23 -1.53 6.37
CA ALA A 145 1.54 -0.15 5.99
C ALA A 145 2.07 -0.07 4.55
N GLY A 146 2.96 -0.98 4.14
CA GLY A 146 3.46 -1.06 2.78
C GLY A 146 2.36 -1.32 1.75
N VAL A 147 1.47 -2.28 2.04
CA VAL A 147 0.30 -2.59 1.21
C VAL A 147 -0.67 -1.42 1.15
N LEU A 148 -0.94 -0.76 2.28
CA LEU A 148 -1.81 0.42 2.35
C LEU A 148 -1.24 1.58 1.52
N ALA A 149 0.07 1.81 1.58
CA ALA A 149 0.73 2.81 0.75
C ALA A 149 0.55 2.49 -0.75
N LEU A 150 0.74 1.24 -1.16
CA LEU A 150 0.54 0.78 -2.54
C LEU A 150 -0.92 0.93 -2.99
N LEU A 151 -1.89 0.72 -2.10
CA LEU A 151 -3.31 0.92 -2.38
C LEU A 151 -3.61 2.37 -2.77
N PHE A 152 -3.05 3.35 -2.07
CA PHE A 152 -3.32 4.77 -2.31
C PHE A 152 -2.45 5.39 -3.40
N VAL A 153 -1.19 4.99 -3.53
CA VAL A 153 -0.26 5.53 -4.53
C VAL A 153 -0.47 4.84 -5.89
N GLY A 154 -0.87 3.57 -5.88
CA GLY A 154 -1.00 2.74 -7.08
C GLY A 154 0.32 2.08 -7.50
N ALA A 155 0.29 1.44 -8.67
CA ALA A 155 1.39 0.60 -9.14
C ALA A 155 2.61 1.37 -9.72
N GLY A 156 2.50 2.67 -9.99
CA GLY A 156 3.49 3.40 -10.77
C GLY A 156 3.39 3.11 -12.28
N ARG A 157 4.23 3.77 -13.07
CA ARG A 157 4.19 3.64 -14.55
C ARG A 157 4.80 2.34 -15.05
N ILE A 158 5.74 1.76 -14.29
CA ILE A 158 6.38 0.47 -14.61
C ILE A 158 5.49 -0.65 -14.06
N SER A 159 4.33 -0.88 -14.69
CA SER A 159 3.33 -1.85 -14.23
C SER A 159 2.39 -2.26 -15.35
N LEU A 160 1.71 -3.40 -15.21
CA LEU A 160 0.65 -3.83 -16.11
C LEU A 160 -0.63 -3.00 -15.97
N ASP A 161 -0.78 -2.25 -14.88
CA ASP A 161 -1.87 -1.29 -14.66
C ASP A 161 -1.64 0.04 -15.37
N SER A 162 -0.49 0.23 -16.02
CA SER A 162 -0.16 1.48 -16.68
C SER A 162 -1.27 1.90 -17.66
N GLY A 163 -1.79 3.12 -17.50
CA GLY A 163 -2.87 3.66 -18.32
C GLY A 163 -4.29 3.27 -17.91
N ARG A 164 -4.50 2.41 -16.93
CA ARG A 164 -5.83 2.03 -16.42
C ARG A 164 -6.50 3.17 -15.64
N THR A 165 -7.82 3.11 -15.53
CA THR A 165 -8.62 4.16 -14.88
C THR A 165 -8.28 4.32 -13.39
N TRP A 166 -8.03 3.23 -12.68
CA TRP A 166 -7.64 3.24 -11.28
C TRP A 166 -6.23 3.79 -11.05
N GLN A 167 -5.34 3.71 -12.04
CA GLN A 167 -4.02 4.34 -11.99
C GLN A 167 -4.10 5.86 -12.22
N ARG A 168 -5.06 6.33 -13.04
CA ARG A 168 -5.26 7.76 -13.32
C ARG A 168 -5.95 8.52 -12.20
N ARG A 169 -6.79 7.83 -11.42
CA ARG A 169 -7.53 8.39 -10.27
C ARG A 169 -7.45 7.40 -9.10
N PRO A 170 -6.28 7.29 -8.44
CA PRO A 170 -6.06 6.23 -7.47
C PRO A 170 -6.95 6.36 -6.24
N VAL A 171 -7.17 7.56 -5.71
CA VAL A 171 -7.86 7.77 -4.43
C VAL A 171 -9.29 7.21 -4.39
N PRO A 172 -10.20 7.46 -5.35
CA PRO A 172 -11.54 6.88 -5.32
C PRO A 172 -11.53 5.35 -5.34
N TRP A 173 -10.65 4.75 -6.14
CA TRP A 173 -10.50 3.30 -6.20
C TRP A 173 -9.87 2.75 -4.93
N ALA A 174 -8.87 3.43 -4.36
CA ALA A 174 -8.26 3.05 -3.11
C ALA A 174 -9.29 3.02 -1.96
N VAL A 175 -10.13 4.05 -1.85
CA VAL A 175 -11.19 4.10 -0.83
C VAL A 175 -12.20 2.97 -1.03
N LEU A 176 -12.66 2.74 -2.28
CA LEU A 176 -13.58 1.64 -2.57
C LEU A 176 -12.99 0.29 -2.15
N PHE A 177 -11.77 -0.01 -2.61
CA PHE A 177 -11.12 -1.29 -2.32
C PHE A 177 -10.70 -1.41 -0.85
N LEU A 178 -10.34 -0.30 -0.18
CA LEU A 178 -10.10 -0.29 1.27
C LEU A 178 -11.36 -0.75 2.03
N VAL A 179 -12.52 -0.18 1.71
CA VAL A 179 -13.79 -0.56 2.33
C VAL A 179 -14.09 -2.03 2.08
N LEU A 180 -13.89 -2.52 0.86
CA LEU A 180 -14.07 -3.93 0.53
C LEU A 180 -13.10 -4.85 1.29
N GLY A 181 -11.80 -4.48 1.36
CA GLY A 181 -10.80 -5.25 2.10
C GLY A 181 -11.10 -5.32 3.60
N VAL A 182 -11.46 -4.19 4.20
CA VAL A 182 -11.90 -4.15 5.62
C VAL A 182 -13.16 -4.99 5.82
N ALA A 183 -14.14 -4.92 4.93
CA ALA A 183 -15.35 -5.72 5.02
C ALA A 183 -15.05 -7.22 4.94
N VAL A 184 -14.11 -7.64 4.07
CA VAL A 184 -13.65 -9.04 4.00
C VAL A 184 -13.00 -9.46 5.32
N ALA A 185 -12.08 -8.65 5.86
CA ALA A 185 -11.42 -8.96 7.14
C ALA A 185 -12.43 -9.09 8.28
N VAL A 186 -13.36 -8.15 8.40
CA VAL A 186 -14.44 -8.18 9.41
C VAL A 186 -15.33 -9.42 9.20
N GLY A 187 -15.70 -9.72 7.95
CA GLY A 187 -16.50 -10.90 7.63
C GLY A 187 -15.81 -12.21 8.02
N VAL A 188 -14.51 -12.34 7.80
CA VAL A 188 -13.71 -13.50 8.21
C VAL A 188 -13.63 -13.59 9.74
N LEU A 189 -13.31 -12.47 10.41
CA LEU A 189 -13.13 -12.45 11.87
C LEU A 189 -14.42 -12.65 12.66
N LEU A 190 -15.56 -12.15 12.19
CA LEU A 190 -16.83 -12.27 12.89
C LEU A 190 -17.69 -13.45 12.42
N GLY A 191 -17.51 -13.89 11.17
CA GLY A 191 -18.32 -14.93 10.56
C GLY A 191 -17.69 -16.32 10.62
N LEU A 192 -16.37 -16.41 10.71
CA LEU A 192 -15.64 -17.67 10.66
C LEU A 192 -14.78 -17.94 11.91
N ARG A 193 -14.63 -17.01 12.81
CA ARG A 193 -13.96 -17.13 14.10
C ARG A 193 -14.98 -17.08 15.23
#